data_a8119b26ec401389addd352730f2b809
#
_entry.id   a8119b26ec401389addd352730f2b809
#
_cell.length_a   1.000
_cell.length_b   1.000
_cell.length_c   1.000
_cell.angle_alpha   90.00
_cell.angle_beta   90.00
_cell.angle_gamma   90.00
#
_symmetry.space_group_name_H-M   'P 1'
#
loop_
_entity.id
_entity.type
_entity.pdbx_description
1 polymer ?
#
loop_
_entity_poly.entity_id
_entity_poly.type
_entity_poly.pdbx_seq_one_letter_code
_entity_poly.pdbx_strand_id
1 'polypeptide(L)'
;MCPINTIRVSYTGELGWELHHPIEMQNYLFDLLQSAGAKYELKWVGARAQNWLRQEKSYRAFGTELGRDATPLEADLPRFVDMSKDFNGKLQMEKIGIRSKCVTFLIDGPVDADPWGREALYTEDGTERVG
;
A
#
# COMPACT_ATOMS: atom_id res chain seq x y z
N MET A 1 26.59 -15.68 12.88
CA MET A 1 26.45 -14.43 12.10
C MET A 1 25.27 -14.61 11.18
N CYS A 2 24.31 -13.66 11.15
CA CYS A 2 23.14 -13.73 10.25
C CYS A 2 23.42 -12.84 9.02
N PRO A 3 23.52 -13.39 7.81
CA PRO A 3 23.66 -12.59 6.60
C PRO A 3 22.32 -11.88 6.33
N ILE A 4 22.36 -10.55 6.19
CA ILE A 4 21.17 -9.73 5.97
C ILE A 4 21.42 -8.78 4.80
N ASN A 5 20.49 -8.74 3.85
CA ASN A 5 20.39 -7.66 2.89
C ASN A 5 19.40 -6.64 3.41
N THR A 6 19.87 -5.43 3.66
CA THR A 6 19.05 -4.35 4.20
C THR A 6 18.71 -3.36 3.09
N ILE A 7 17.43 -3.15 2.87
CA ILE A 7 16.92 -2.23 1.85
C ILE A 7 16.17 -1.11 2.55
N ARG A 8 16.54 0.15 2.23
CA ARG A 8 15.83 1.32 2.76
C ARG A 8 14.57 1.58 1.96
N VAL A 9 13.54 0.89 2.30
CA VAL A 9 12.18 1.06 1.78
C VAL A 9 11.18 0.96 2.91
N SER A 10 10.01 1.56 2.73
CA SER A 10 8.93 1.49 3.69
C SER A 10 7.60 1.52 2.98
N TYR A 11 6.76 0.56 3.29
CA TYR A 11 5.40 0.51 2.79
C TYR A 11 4.43 1.33 3.66
N THR A 12 4.86 1.77 4.83
CA THR A 12 4.08 2.64 5.72
C THR A 12 4.26 4.12 5.42
N GLY A 13 5.19 4.48 4.51
CA GLY A 13 5.52 5.87 4.19
C GLY A 13 6.35 6.60 5.24
N GLU A 14 6.82 5.86 6.26
CA GLU A 14 7.72 6.36 7.29
C GLU A 14 9.16 5.90 7.01
N LEU A 15 10.13 6.35 7.83
CA LEU A 15 11.49 5.84 7.76
C LEU A 15 11.48 4.35 8.11
N GLY A 16 11.85 3.52 7.15
CA GLY A 16 11.77 2.07 7.32
C GLY A 16 12.86 1.33 6.57
N TRP A 17 13.01 0.06 6.95
CA TRP A 17 13.98 -0.85 6.39
C TRP A 17 13.36 -2.23 6.25
N GLU A 18 13.61 -2.88 5.13
CA GLU A 18 13.34 -4.30 4.95
C GLU A 18 14.62 -5.10 5.19
N LEU A 19 14.51 -6.16 5.97
CA LEU A 19 15.62 -7.04 6.34
C LEU A 19 15.41 -8.40 5.67
N HIS A 20 16.07 -8.62 4.54
CA HIS A 20 16.00 -9.87 3.80
C HIS A 20 17.08 -10.83 4.31
N HIS A 21 16.67 -11.98 4.81
CA HIS A 21 17.54 -12.98 5.44
C HIS A 21 17.08 -14.40 5.10
N PRO A 22 17.96 -15.41 5.23
CA PRO A 22 17.56 -16.81 5.14
C PRO A 22 16.54 -17.17 6.21
N ILE A 23 15.53 -17.99 5.87
CA ILE A 23 14.44 -18.36 6.78
C ILE A 23 14.92 -19.02 8.07
N GLU A 24 16.03 -19.75 8.02
CA GLU A 24 16.63 -20.44 9.16
C GLU A 24 17.12 -19.45 10.23
N MET A 25 17.34 -18.20 9.86
CA MET A 25 17.83 -17.14 10.75
C MET A 25 16.70 -16.30 11.37
N GLN A 26 15.44 -16.57 11.03
CA GLN A 26 14.32 -15.73 11.42
C GLN A 26 14.20 -15.58 12.95
N ASN A 27 14.21 -16.67 13.68
CA ASN A 27 14.07 -16.63 15.15
C ASN A 27 15.26 -15.89 15.79
N TYR A 28 16.48 -16.20 15.34
CA TYR A 28 17.67 -15.52 15.82
C TYR A 28 17.61 -14.01 15.57
N LEU A 29 17.23 -13.61 14.37
CA LEU A 29 17.11 -12.17 14.02
C LEU A 29 16.01 -11.50 14.84
N PHE A 30 14.87 -12.17 15.04
CA PHE A 30 13.77 -11.66 15.86
C PHE A 30 14.21 -11.38 17.30
N ASP A 31 14.86 -12.38 17.96
CA ASP A 31 15.35 -12.24 19.32
C ASP A 31 16.40 -11.14 19.46
N LEU A 32 17.29 -11.03 18.46
CA LEU A 32 18.30 -9.98 18.40
C LEU A 32 17.68 -8.59 18.30
N LEU A 33 16.70 -8.43 17.43
CA LEU A 33 16.00 -7.15 17.25
C LEU A 33 15.20 -6.78 18.49
N GLN A 34 14.53 -7.75 19.11
CA GLN A 34 13.79 -7.51 20.34
C GLN A 34 14.72 -7.08 21.49
N SER A 35 15.83 -7.77 21.65
CA SER A 35 16.82 -7.44 22.67
C SER A 35 17.45 -6.04 22.43
N ALA A 36 17.86 -5.76 21.20
CA ALA A 36 18.47 -4.48 20.85
C ALA A 36 17.48 -3.32 20.90
N GLY A 37 16.22 -3.59 20.55
CA GLY A 37 15.13 -2.62 20.49
C GLY A 37 14.52 -2.26 21.84
N ALA A 38 14.72 -3.07 22.87
CA ALA A 38 14.10 -2.88 24.18
C ALA A 38 14.36 -1.48 24.78
N LYS A 39 15.59 -0.98 24.66
CA LYS A 39 15.97 0.37 25.14
C LYS A 39 15.37 1.51 24.28
N TYR A 40 14.79 1.21 23.12
CA TYR A 40 14.15 2.17 22.23
C TYR A 40 12.63 2.00 22.22
N GLU A 41 12.07 1.27 23.17
CA GLU A 41 10.63 1.00 23.26
C GLU A 41 10.06 0.36 21.99
N LEU A 42 10.81 -0.58 21.38
CA LEU A 42 10.36 -1.31 20.19
C LEU A 42 8.98 -1.93 20.43
N LYS A 43 8.09 -1.71 19.45
CA LYS A 43 6.74 -2.30 19.47
C LYS A 43 6.52 -3.11 18.20
N TRP A 44 5.84 -4.22 18.35
CA TRP A 44 5.43 -5.06 17.23
C TRP A 44 4.13 -4.55 16.63
N VAL A 45 4.07 -4.49 15.31
CA VAL A 45 2.88 -4.10 14.54
C VAL A 45 2.49 -5.24 13.61
N GLY A 46 1.18 -5.46 13.49
CA GLY A 46 0.63 -6.47 12.58
C GLY A 46 0.29 -5.91 11.21
N ALA A 47 -0.06 -6.79 10.29
CA ALA A 47 -0.41 -6.46 8.92
C ALA A 47 -1.60 -5.49 8.80
N ARG A 48 -2.55 -5.54 9.74
CA ARG A 48 -3.69 -4.62 9.76
C ARG A 48 -3.26 -3.19 10.01
N ALA A 49 -2.39 -2.95 11.00
CA ALA A 49 -1.84 -1.63 11.27
C ALA A 49 -1.00 -1.13 10.09
N GLN A 50 -0.19 -1.99 9.48
CA GLN A 50 0.56 -1.66 8.26
C GLN A 50 -0.37 -1.23 7.12
N ASN A 51 -1.51 -1.91 6.95
CA ASN A 51 -2.49 -1.56 5.93
C ASN A 51 -3.10 -0.17 6.15
N TRP A 52 -3.37 0.22 7.40
CA TRP A 52 -3.83 1.56 7.71
C TRP A 52 -2.76 2.62 7.43
N LEU A 53 -1.54 2.40 7.90
CA LEU A 53 -0.43 3.33 7.71
C LEU A 53 -0.14 3.59 6.23
N ARG A 54 -0.17 2.55 5.38
CA ARG A 54 0.02 2.71 3.93
C ARG A 54 -1.12 3.52 3.29
N GLN A 55 -2.36 3.35 3.76
CA GLN A 55 -3.52 4.08 3.26
C GLN A 55 -3.46 5.56 3.61
N GLU A 56 -3.02 5.93 4.81
CA GLU A 56 -2.77 7.32 5.19
C GLU A 56 -1.80 8.03 4.23
N LYS A 57 -0.87 7.30 3.64
CA LYS A 57 0.09 7.80 2.64
C LYS A 57 -0.39 7.60 1.20
N SER A 58 -1.60 7.11 1.01
CA SER A 58 -2.16 6.78 -0.31
C SER A 58 -1.34 5.76 -1.09
N TYR A 59 -0.63 4.86 -0.41
CA TYR A 59 0.11 3.78 -1.05
C TYR A 59 -0.83 2.67 -1.49
N ARG A 60 -0.75 2.33 -2.76
CA ARG A 60 -1.60 1.32 -3.37
C ARG A 60 -1.09 -0.08 -3.06
N ALA A 61 -1.98 -1.03 -2.82
CA ALA A 61 -1.66 -2.42 -2.59
C ALA A 61 -2.12 -3.31 -3.73
N PHE A 62 -1.30 -4.32 -4.06
CA PHE A 62 -1.68 -5.34 -5.02
C PHE A 62 -2.80 -6.22 -4.45
N GLY A 63 -3.82 -6.47 -5.28
CA GLY A 63 -5.00 -7.23 -4.89
C GLY A 63 -6.13 -6.38 -4.28
N THR A 64 -5.87 -5.10 -4.01
CA THR A 64 -6.89 -4.11 -3.61
C THR A 64 -7.00 -3.02 -4.67
N GLU A 65 -6.24 -1.92 -4.55
CA GLU A 65 -6.25 -0.83 -5.52
C GLU A 65 -5.51 -1.17 -6.83
N LEU A 66 -4.55 -2.10 -6.78
CA LEU A 66 -3.81 -2.59 -7.93
C LEU A 66 -4.27 -4.01 -8.27
N GLY A 67 -4.90 -4.18 -9.39
CA GLY A 67 -5.43 -5.44 -9.86
C GLY A 67 -5.46 -5.50 -11.39
N ARG A 68 -6.17 -6.50 -11.89
CA ARG A 68 -6.36 -6.66 -13.35
C ARG A 68 -7.42 -5.70 -13.91
N ASP A 69 -8.22 -5.11 -13.04
CA ASP A 69 -9.39 -4.31 -13.41
C ASP A 69 -9.07 -2.83 -13.56
N ALA A 70 -7.91 -2.38 -13.06
CA ALA A 70 -7.47 -1.01 -13.12
C ALA A 70 -6.11 -0.87 -13.81
N THR A 71 -5.98 0.15 -14.64
CA THR A 71 -4.69 0.54 -15.22
C THR A 71 -3.86 1.31 -14.18
N PRO A 72 -2.54 1.41 -14.35
CA PRO A 72 -1.71 2.27 -13.49
C PRO A 72 -2.17 3.74 -13.48
N LEU A 73 -2.73 4.23 -14.58
CA LEU A 73 -3.25 5.60 -14.66
C LEU A 73 -4.52 5.76 -13.82
N GLU A 74 -5.42 4.78 -13.84
CA GLU A 74 -6.62 4.75 -13.00
C GLU A 74 -6.27 4.60 -11.51
N ALA A 75 -5.18 3.89 -11.20
CA ALA A 75 -4.66 3.74 -9.84
C ALA A 75 -3.91 4.97 -9.31
N ASP A 76 -3.89 6.08 -10.07
CA ASP A 76 -3.18 7.31 -9.72
C ASP A 76 -1.66 7.14 -9.61
N LEU A 77 -1.09 6.33 -10.50
CA LEU A 77 0.35 6.03 -10.57
C LEU A 77 1.01 6.48 -11.90
N PRO A 78 0.65 7.63 -12.51
CA PRO A 78 1.22 8.05 -13.80
C PRO A 78 2.74 8.26 -13.72
N ARG A 79 3.27 8.64 -12.56
CA ARG A 79 4.72 8.86 -12.35
C ARG A 79 5.58 7.61 -12.55
N PHE A 80 4.96 6.41 -12.52
CA PHE A 80 5.66 5.13 -12.71
C PHE A 80 5.50 4.60 -14.13
N VAL A 81 4.79 5.31 -15.01
CA VAL A 81 4.53 4.90 -16.38
C VAL A 81 5.20 5.88 -17.35
N ASP A 82 6.25 5.45 -18.01
CA ASP A 82 6.90 6.25 -19.04
C ASP A 82 6.24 5.99 -20.40
N MET A 83 5.28 6.84 -20.75
CA MET A 83 4.54 6.75 -22.01
C MET A 83 5.38 7.05 -23.26
N SER A 84 6.61 7.57 -23.11
CA SER A 84 7.52 7.77 -24.24
C SER A 84 8.16 6.49 -24.73
N LYS A 85 8.18 5.44 -23.89
CA LYS A 85 8.71 4.13 -24.22
C LYS A 85 7.67 3.23 -24.85
N ASP A 86 8.14 2.22 -25.58
CA ASP A 86 7.33 1.09 -25.98
C ASP A 86 7.37 0.00 -24.91
N PHE A 87 6.20 -0.52 -24.52
CA PHE A 87 6.07 -1.59 -23.53
C PHE A 87 4.81 -2.42 -23.76
N ASN A 88 4.83 -3.65 -23.26
CA ASN A 88 3.68 -4.54 -23.37
C ASN A 88 2.45 -3.97 -22.66
N GLY A 89 1.36 -3.80 -23.41
CA GLY A 89 0.09 -3.28 -22.88
C GLY A 89 -0.12 -1.78 -23.11
N LYS A 90 0.88 -1.02 -23.61
CA LYS A 90 0.73 0.41 -23.89
C LYS A 90 -0.47 0.72 -24.78
N LEU A 91 -0.54 0.10 -25.95
CA LEU A 91 -1.67 0.30 -26.89
C LEU A 91 -3.03 -0.02 -26.26
N GLN A 92 -3.08 -1.07 -25.42
CA GLN A 92 -4.32 -1.44 -24.77
C GLN A 92 -4.70 -0.40 -23.70
N MET A 93 -3.73 0.10 -22.95
CA MET A 93 -3.95 1.14 -21.94
C MET A 93 -4.43 2.45 -22.58
N GLU A 94 -3.81 2.85 -23.70
CA GLU A 94 -4.24 4.02 -24.50
C GLU A 94 -5.66 3.86 -25.05
N LYS A 95 -5.99 2.65 -25.53
CA LYS A 95 -7.33 2.34 -26.05
C LYS A 95 -8.42 2.35 -24.97
N ILE A 96 -8.12 1.82 -23.79
CA ILE A 96 -9.05 1.81 -22.66
C ILE A 96 -9.29 3.23 -22.12
N GLY A 97 -8.24 4.04 -22.07
CA GLY A 97 -8.27 5.36 -21.43
C GLY A 97 -8.43 5.26 -19.91
N ILE A 98 -8.90 6.35 -19.31
CA ILE A 98 -9.17 6.45 -17.86
C ILE A 98 -10.68 6.41 -17.66
N ARG A 99 -11.20 5.30 -17.13
CA ARG A 99 -12.63 5.06 -16.86
C ARG A 99 -13.01 5.53 -15.46
N SER A 100 -12.07 5.41 -14.52
CA SER A 100 -12.23 5.77 -13.11
C SER A 100 -10.91 6.28 -12.55
N LYS A 101 -10.94 6.90 -11.40
CA LYS A 101 -9.73 7.37 -10.72
C LYS A 101 -9.75 6.89 -9.26
N CYS A 102 -8.65 6.26 -8.85
CA CYS A 102 -8.45 5.94 -7.44
C CYS A 102 -8.10 7.22 -6.67
N VAL A 103 -8.88 7.51 -5.65
CA VAL A 103 -8.68 8.67 -4.77
C VAL A 103 -8.69 8.23 -3.30
N THR A 104 -8.08 9.02 -2.44
CA THR A 104 -8.09 8.78 -1.00
C THR A 104 -9.11 9.70 -0.34
N PHE A 105 -10.00 9.12 0.47
CA PHE A 105 -10.97 9.85 1.25
C PHE A 105 -10.58 9.86 2.72
N LEU A 106 -10.86 10.97 3.39
CA LEU A 106 -10.93 11.01 4.85
C LEU A 106 -12.37 10.68 5.26
N ILE A 107 -12.51 9.75 6.19
CA ILE A 107 -13.80 9.39 6.74
C ILE A 107 -14.05 10.28 7.95
N ASP A 108 -15.10 11.09 7.89
CA ASP A 108 -15.60 11.86 9.00
C ASP A 108 -16.74 11.08 9.65
N GLY A 109 -16.44 10.42 10.78
CA GLY A 109 -17.38 9.53 11.42
C GLY A 109 -16.90 9.05 12.79
N PRO A 110 -17.64 8.16 13.45
CA PRO A 110 -17.22 7.54 14.69
C PRO A 110 -15.85 6.87 14.56
N VAL A 111 -15.02 6.95 15.61
CA VAL A 111 -13.64 6.41 15.62
C VAL A 111 -13.60 4.90 15.35
N ASP A 112 -14.69 4.20 15.60
CA ASP A 112 -14.87 2.76 15.39
C ASP A 112 -15.54 2.41 14.05
N ALA A 113 -15.85 3.40 13.21
CA ALA A 113 -16.32 3.17 11.85
C ALA A 113 -15.20 2.68 10.95
N ASP A 114 -15.05 1.37 10.85
CA ASP A 114 -14.00 0.69 10.07
C ASP A 114 -14.62 0.13 8.79
N PRO A 115 -14.43 0.78 7.62
CA PRO A 115 -14.95 0.27 6.37
C PRO A 115 -14.22 -1.01 5.97
N TRP A 116 -14.99 -2.03 5.59
CA TRP A 116 -14.46 -3.33 5.19
C TRP A 116 -13.89 -3.33 3.77
N GLY A 117 -14.28 -2.32 2.98
CA GLY A 117 -13.94 -2.20 1.57
C GLY A 117 -15.05 -2.73 0.66
N ARG A 118 -15.14 -2.12 -0.52
CA ARG A 118 -16.17 -2.37 -1.53
C ARG A 118 -17.55 -1.83 -1.17
N GLU A 119 -17.67 -0.98 -0.17
CA GLU A 119 -18.87 -0.19 0.06
C GLU A 119 -19.08 0.77 -1.12
N ALA A 120 -20.33 0.92 -1.52
CA ALA A 120 -20.69 1.89 -2.55
C ALA A 120 -20.61 3.30 -1.98
N LEU A 121 -19.94 4.19 -2.70
CA LEU A 121 -19.85 5.61 -2.36
C LEU A 121 -20.92 6.39 -3.15
N TYR A 122 -21.60 7.27 -2.48
CA TYR A 122 -22.63 8.13 -3.06
C TYR A 122 -22.29 9.60 -2.85
N THR A 123 -22.89 10.48 -3.66
CA THR A 123 -22.94 11.91 -3.40
C THR A 123 -23.60 12.20 -2.06
N GLU A 124 -23.35 13.41 -1.49
CA GLU A 124 -23.91 13.81 -0.18
C GLU A 124 -25.45 13.70 -0.12
N ASP A 125 -26.12 13.99 -1.21
CA ASP A 125 -27.57 13.85 -1.35
C ASP A 125 -28.04 12.41 -1.60
N GLY A 126 -27.13 11.46 -1.71
CA GLY A 126 -27.42 10.04 -1.92
C GLY A 126 -27.98 9.68 -3.31
N THR A 127 -28.00 10.62 -4.25
CA THR A 127 -28.65 10.43 -5.55
C THR A 127 -27.78 9.77 -6.60
N GLU A 128 -26.47 9.95 -6.52
CA GLU A 128 -25.54 9.41 -7.51
C GLU A 128 -24.46 8.55 -6.84
N ARG A 129 -24.24 7.36 -7.40
CA ARG A 129 -23.13 6.51 -7.02
C ARG A 129 -21.85 6.99 -7.67
N VAL A 130 -20.82 7.34 -6.88
CA VAL A 130 -19.53 7.86 -7.34
C VAL A 130 -18.38 6.86 -7.19
N GLY A 131 -18.61 5.75 -6.46
CA GLY A 131 -17.58 4.72 -6.25
C GLY A 131 -18.18 3.38 -5.81
#